data_c6a6890b683ddb158b25d81bb7b65f0c
#
_entry.id   c6a6890b683ddb158b25d81bb7b65f0c
#
_cell.length_a   1.000
_cell.length_b   1.000
_cell.length_c   1.000
_cell.angle_alpha   90.00
_cell.angle_beta   90.00
_cell.angle_gamma   90.00
#
_symmetry.space_group_name_H-M   'P 1'
#
loop_
_entity.id
_entity.type
_entity.pdbx_description
1 polymer ?
#
loop_
_entity_poly.entity_id
_entity_poly.type
_entity_poly.pdbx_seq_one_letter_code
_entity_poly.pdbx_strand_id
1 'polypeptide(L)'
;MATMMEKAAAILAAKGKDTRIVVFTGAGVSAESGLGTFRDADGLWEKYRVEDICTHEAWLRNPELCVEFYNARRRDALKAQPNAAHIAIAKLEKMYPLTQVITQNIDDLHERAGSKHITHLHGEIRKLRSEINETDTVDLEGWEQHYGDRHPDGSLLRPYIVFFGEGVPYFTQACDISSEADIMLVVGTSLNVYPAASLLQYVKDGTPIIFVDPGMPEFGRYKNKVEHVQKKATEGVPFAIDTITKMANAAPLQA
;
A
#
# COMPACT_ATOMS: atom_id res chain seq x y z
N MET A 1 -17.24 -21.22 15.43
CA MET A 1 -17.47 -19.85 14.87
C MET A 1 -16.94 -19.84 13.44
N ALA A 2 -17.62 -19.15 12.52
CA ALA A 2 -17.13 -19.01 11.15
C ALA A 2 -15.79 -18.25 11.11
N THR A 3 -14.88 -18.69 10.23
CA THR A 3 -13.60 -18.00 9.97
C THR A 3 -13.83 -16.64 9.30
N MET A 4 -12.81 -15.80 9.22
CA MET A 4 -12.96 -14.51 8.51
C MET A 4 -13.06 -14.70 7.01
N MET A 5 -12.44 -15.76 6.44
CA MET A 5 -12.63 -16.13 5.04
C MET A 5 -14.05 -16.61 4.75
N GLU A 6 -14.65 -17.42 5.63
CA GLU A 6 -16.05 -17.85 5.50
C GLU A 6 -17.01 -16.65 5.57
N LYS A 7 -16.77 -15.70 6.48
CA LYS A 7 -17.56 -14.46 6.56
C LYS A 7 -17.42 -13.61 5.31
N ALA A 8 -16.19 -13.44 4.82
CA ALA A 8 -15.92 -12.70 3.58
C ALA A 8 -16.61 -13.36 2.38
N ALA A 9 -16.56 -14.69 2.27
CA ALA A 9 -17.23 -15.43 1.23
C ALA A 9 -18.76 -15.26 1.27
N ALA A 10 -19.35 -15.29 2.46
CA ALA A 10 -20.79 -15.04 2.63
C ALA A 10 -21.19 -13.62 2.19
N ILE A 11 -20.35 -12.61 2.48
CA ILE A 11 -20.56 -11.24 2.03
C ILE A 11 -20.47 -11.15 0.50
N LEU A 12 -19.46 -11.78 -0.13
CA LEU A 12 -19.33 -11.82 -1.58
C LEU A 12 -20.54 -12.50 -2.24
N ALA A 13 -21.02 -13.62 -1.68
CA ALA A 13 -22.19 -14.31 -2.19
C ALA A 13 -23.47 -13.46 -2.09
N ALA A 14 -23.62 -12.70 -1.00
CA ALA A 14 -24.78 -11.86 -0.76
C ALA A 14 -24.80 -10.55 -1.57
N LYS A 15 -23.65 -9.86 -1.69
CA LYS A 15 -23.54 -8.54 -2.32
C LYS A 15 -23.06 -8.58 -3.77
N GLY A 16 -22.38 -9.64 -4.18
CA GLY A 16 -21.82 -9.75 -5.52
C GLY A 16 -20.90 -8.56 -5.85
N LYS A 17 -21.13 -7.91 -6.98
CA LYS A 17 -20.33 -6.77 -7.47
C LYS A 17 -20.44 -5.50 -6.63
N ASP A 18 -21.44 -5.41 -5.75
CA ASP A 18 -21.63 -4.27 -4.85
C ASP A 18 -20.82 -4.40 -3.56
N THR A 19 -19.98 -5.43 -3.45
CA THR A 19 -19.08 -5.62 -2.32
C THR A 19 -17.94 -4.61 -2.35
N ARG A 20 -17.77 -3.86 -1.27
CA ARG A 20 -16.66 -2.92 -1.07
C ARG A 20 -15.49 -3.65 -0.41
N ILE A 21 -14.47 -3.93 -1.19
CA ILE A 21 -13.25 -4.59 -0.71
C ILE A 21 -12.16 -3.54 -0.57
N VAL A 22 -11.52 -3.47 0.58
CA VAL A 22 -10.35 -2.62 0.78
C VAL A 22 -9.12 -3.50 0.90
N VAL A 23 -8.12 -3.21 0.07
CA VAL A 23 -6.81 -3.89 0.10
C VAL A 23 -5.78 -2.89 0.62
N PHE A 24 -5.33 -3.07 1.85
CA PHE A 24 -4.31 -2.23 2.47
C PHE A 24 -2.95 -2.90 2.37
N THR A 25 -1.99 -2.26 1.68
CA THR A 25 -0.68 -2.85 1.39
C THR A 25 0.48 -2.05 1.98
N GLY A 26 1.53 -2.76 2.36
CA GLY A 26 2.83 -2.19 2.73
C GLY A 26 3.97 -2.79 1.92
N ALA A 27 5.22 -2.48 2.27
CA ALA A 27 6.42 -2.83 1.50
C ALA A 27 6.57 -4.33 1.22
N GLY A 28 6.04 -5.18 2.07
CA GLY A 28 6.07 -6.65 1.89
C GLY A 28 5.34 -7.12 0.63
N VAL A 29 4.37 -6.36 0.08
CA VAL A 29 3.73 -6.75 -1.19
C VAL A 29 4.68 -6.65 -2.37
N SER A 30 5.67 -5.74 -2.32
CA SER A 30 6.66 -5.48 -3.37
C SER A 30 8.02 -6.14 -3.11
N ALA A 31 8.23 -6.76 -1.94
CA ALA A 31 9.50 -7.39 -1.58
C ALA A 31 9.95 -8.45 -2.59
N GLU A 32 9.03 -9.32 -3.03
CA GLU A 32 9.32 -10.36 -4.01
C GLU A 32 9.39 -9.84 -5.46
N SER A 33 9.17 -8.54 -5.67
CA SER A 33 9.48 -7.83 -6.91
C SER A 33 10.91 -7.25 -6.91
N GLY A 34 11.68 -7.47 -5.84
CA GLY A 34 13.05 -6.97 -5.67
C GLY A 34 13.14 -5.57 -5.07
N LEU A 35 12.04 -5.03 -4.53
CA LEU A 35 12.05 -3.77 -3.80
C LEU A 35 12.21 -4.05 -2.31
N GLY A 36 13.40 -3.79 -1.77
CA GLY A 36 13.71 -4.00 -0.36
C GLY A 36 12.76 -3.24 0.57
N THR A 37 12.37 -3.89 1.65
CA THR A 37 11.59 -3.28 2.72
C THR A 37 12.50 -2.50 3.68
N PHE A 38 11.93 -1.63 4.51
CA PHE A 38 12.67 -0.93 5.58
C PHE A 38 13.33 -1.86 6.61
N ARG A 39 13.01 -3.15 6.60
CA ARG A 39 13.54 -4.17 7.51
C ARG A 39 14.65 -5.00 6.89
N ASP A 40 14.80 -4.95 5.58
CA ASP A 40 15.84 -5.71 4.89
C ASP A 40 17.18 -5.04 5.16
N ALA A 41 18.07 -5.76 5.84
CA ALA A 41 19.44 -5.31 6.12
C ALA A 41 20.28 -5.18 4.84
N ASP A 42 19.79 -5.69 3.71
CA ASP A 42 20.50 -5.71 2.44
C ASP A 42 20.05 -4.54 1.53
N GLY A 43 20.99 -3.77 1.00
CA GLY A 43 20.74 -2.79 -0.04
C GLY A 43 20.87 -1.33 0.38
N LEU A 44 20.03 -0.44 -0.19
CA LEU A 44 20.13 1.01 0.01
C LEU A 44 19.90 1.44 1.48
N TRP A 45 19.06 0.70 2.22
CA TRP A 45 18.78 0.97 3.63
C TRP A 45 19.96 0.65 4.55
N GLU A 46 20.92 -0.16 4.11
CA GLU A 46 22.17 -0.43 4.84
C GLU A 46 23.16 0.74 4.76
N LYS A 47 23.11 1.50 3.64
CA LYS A 47 24.04 2.59 3.37
C LYS A 47 23.61 3.92 3.98
N TYR A 48 22.32 4.10 4.23
CA TYR A 48 21.78 5.38 4.66
C TYR A 48 20.94 5.22 5.91
N ARG A 49 21.13 6.09 6.88
CA ARG A 49 20.23 6.17 8.03
C ARG A 49 18.94 6.88 7.62
N VAL A 50 17.80 6.39 8.11
CA VAL A 50 16.48 7.00 7.83
C VAL A 50 16.47 8.49 8.18
N GLU A 51 17.12 8.86 9.30
CA GLU A 51 17.24 10.23 9.78
C GLU A 51 18.03 11.15 8.84
N ASP A 52 18.79 10.61 7.91
CA ASP A 52 19.61 11.39 6.97
C ASP A 52 18.96 11.56 5.59
N ILE A 53 17.89 10.78 5.28
CA ILE A 53 17.33 10.75 3.91
C ILE A 53 15.81 10.77 3.83
N CYS A 54 15.09 10.37 4.89
CA CYS A 54 13.62 10.16 4.86
C CYS A 54 12.85 10.99 5.88
N THR A 55 13.46 12.01 6.49
CA THR A 55 12.78 12.91 7.43
C THR A 55 12.68 14.33 6.84
N HIS A 56 11.72 15.10 7.33
CA HIS A 56 11.61 16.51 6.96
C HIS A 56 12.91 17.27 7.29
N GLU A 57 13.50 17.01 8.44
CA GLU A 57 14.77 17.60 8.86
C GLU A 57 15.94 17.20 7.96
N ALA A 58 15.93 15.96 7.43
CA ALA A 58 16.95 15.53 6.47
C ALA A 58 16.85 16.34 5.17
N TRP A 59 15.64 16.56 4.67
CA TRP A 59 15.42 17.41 3.50
C TRP A 59 15.95 18.83 3.71
N LEU A 60 15.65 19.45 4.86
CA LEU A 60 16.12 20.79 5.17
C LEU A 60 17.65 20.87 5.33
N ARG A 61 18.27 19.80 5.83
CA ARG A 61 19.71 19.76 6.10
C ARG A 61 20.55 19.44 4.87
N ASN A 62 20.10 18.46 4.07
CA ASN A 62 20.81 17.99 2.88
C ASN A 62 19.85 17.47 1.82
N PRO A 63 19.15 18.37 1.10
CA PRO A 63 18.18 17.99 0.07
C PRO A 63 18.83 17.23 -1.11
N GLU A 64 20.09 17.53 -1.44
CA GLU A 64 20.83 16.87 -2.51
C GLU A 64 20.99 15.37 -2.22
N LEU A 65 21.37 15.00 -1.00
CA LEU A 65 21.45 13.59 -0.58
C LEU A 65 20.09 12.89 -0.65
N CYS A 66 19.01 13.58 -0.27
CA CYS A 66 17.66 13.05 -0.40
C CYS A 66 17.31 12.78 -1.87
N VAL A 67 17.59 13.72 -2.77
CA VAL A 67 17.37 13.56 -4.22
C VAL A 67 18.16 12.38 -4.74
N GLU A 68 19.44 12.25 -4.41
CA GLU A 68 20.30 11.15 -4.83
C GLU A 68 19.73 9.79 -4.37
N PHE A 69 19.32 9.69 -3.10
CA PHE A 69 18.70 8.50 -2.55
C PHE A 69 17.42 8.12 -3.30
N TYR A 70 16.50 9.07 -3.53
CA TYR A 70 15.25 8.79 -4.23
C TYR A 70 15.46 8.53 -5.73
N ASN A 71 16.50 9.07 -6.35
CA ASN A 71 16.92 8.69 -7.70
C ASN A 71 17.31 7.21 -7.76
N ALA A 72 18.08 6.72 -6.80
CA ALA A 72 18.44 5.30 -6.72
C ALA A 72 17.20 4.42 -6.53
N ARG A 73 16.31 4.79 -5.59
CA ARG A 73 15.04 4.08 -5.35
C ARG A 73 14.14 4.06 -6.59
N ARG A 74 14.07 5.16 -7.31
CA ARG A 74 13.27 5.27 -8.56
C ARG A 74 13.81 4.36 -9.64
N ARG A 75 15.13 4.29 -9.78
CA ARG A 75 15.80 3.38 -10.72
C ARG A 75 15.48 1.92 -10.43
N ASP A 76 15.43 1.54 -9.15
CA ASP A 76 15.07 0.19 -8.74
C ASP A 76 13.59 -0.10 -8.98
N ALA A 77 12.69 0.85 -8.65
CA ALA A 77 11.27 0.74 -8.90
C ALA A 77 10.96 0.55 -10.40
N LEU A 78 11.68 1.25 -11.28
CA LEU A 78 11.52 1.11 -12.73
C LEU A 78 11.91 -0.27 -13.26
N LYS A 79 12.90 -0.92 -12.64
CA LYS A 79 13.35 -2.28 -13.02
C LYS A 79 12.43 -3.37 -12.48
N ALA A 80 11.84 -3.13 -11.30
CA ALA A 80 10.93 -4.07 -10.66
C ALA A 80 9.71 -4.38 -11.54
N GLN A 81 9.16 -5.57 -11.41
CA GLN A 81 7.94 -5.98 -12.12
C GLN A 81 6.84 -6.32 -11.12
N PRO A 82 5.57 -6.04 -11.46
CA PRO A 82 4.45 -6.52 -10.66
C PRO A 82 4.53 -8.04 -10.47
N ASN A 83 4.34 -8.50 -9.24
CA ASN A 83 4.34 -9.91 -8.92
C ASN A 83 2.91 -10.49 -8.83
N ALA A 84 2.79 -11.77 -8.48
CA ALA A 84 1.52 -12.47 -8.41
C ALA A 84 0.50 -11.82 -7.45
N ALA A 85 0.96 -11.17 -6.38
CA ALA A 85 0.07 -10.47 -5.46
C ALA A 85 -0.57 -9.25 -6.12
N HIS A 86 0.21 -8.39 -6.77
CA HIS A 86 -0.28 -7.23 -7.51
C HIS A 86 -1.28 -7.65 -8.60
N ILE A 87 -0.94 -8.70 -9.37
CA ILE A 87 -1.81 -9.22 -10.44
C ILE A 87 -3.12 -9.77 -9.87
N ALA A 88 -3.07 -10.46 -8.73
CA ALA A 88 -4.27 -11.00 -8.08
C ALA A 88 -5.18 -9.87 -7.56
N ILE A 89 -4.61 -8.81 -6.97
CA ILE A 89 -5.35 -7.63 -6.53
C ILE A 89 -6.02 -6.92 -7.72
N ALA A 90 -5.30 -6.72 -8.82
CA ALA A 90 -5.87 -6.12 -10.03
C ALA A 90 -6.99 -6.98 -10.65
N LYS A 91 -6.89 -8.31 -10.57
CA LYS A 91 -7.98 -9.21 -10.97
C LYS A 91 -9.18 -9.12 -10.03
N LEU A 92 -8.94 -9.02 -8.72
CA LEU A 92 -10.00 -8.82 -7.73
C LEU A 92 -10.80 -7.55 -8.03
N GLU A 93 -10.12 -6.44 -8.33
CA GLU A 93 -10.76 -5.18 -8.70
C GLU A 93 -11.63 -5.31 -9.97
N LYS A 94 -11.20 -6.10 -10.96
CA LYS A 94 -12.01 -6.38 -12.15
C LYS A 94 -13.28 -7.20 -11.84
N MET A 95 -13.19 -8.14 -10.90
CA MET A 95 -14.33 -8.96 -10.47
C MET A 95 -15.29 -8.17 -9.58
N TYR A 96 -14.76 -7.34 -8.72
CA TYR A 96 -15.48 -6.52 -7.73
C TYR A 96 -15.11 -5.05 -7.91
N PRO A 97 -15.82 -4.29 -8.76
CA PRO A 97 -15.41 -2.95 -9.19
C PRO A 97 -15.34 -1.89 -8.09
N LEU A 98 -15.93 -2.16 -6.92
CA LEU A 98 -15.82 -1.27 -5.74
C LEU A 98 -14.60 -1.58 -4.86
N THR A 99 -13.66 -2.39 -5.37
CA THR A 99 -12.38 -2.64 -4.69
C THR A 99 -11.52 -1.38 -4.72
N GLN A 100 -10.96 -1.03 -3.56
CA GLN A 100 -10.03 0.09 -3.37
C GLN A 100 -8.71 -0.43 -2.83
N VAL A 101 -7.61 0.04 -3.39
CA VAL A 101 -6.26 -0.21 -2.86
C VAL A 101 -5.80 1.01 -2.07
N ILE A 102 -5.41 0.81 -0.82
CA ILE A 102 -4.72 1.81 -0.01
C ILE A 102 -3.30 1.30 0.18
N THR A 103 -2.30 2.05 -0.28
CA THR A 103 -0.92 1.58 -0.19
C THR A 103 -0.02 2.54 0.59
N GLN A 104 0.85 1.97 1.41
CA GLN A 104 1.97 2.68 2.03
C GLN A 104 3.16 2.80 1.07
N ASN A 105 3.13 2.03 -0.03
CA ASN A 105 4.22 2.01 -0.99
C ASN A 105 4.20 3.24 -1.88
N ILE A 106 5.40 3.61 -2.29
CA ILE A 106 5.63 4.72 -3.21
C ILE A 106 5.88 4.24 -4.64
N ASP A 107 6.05 2.91 -4.85
CA ASP A 107 6.21 2.32 -6.18
C ASP A 107 4.89 2.29 -6.98
N ASP A 108 4.99 2.10 -8.29
CA ASP A 108 3.88 2.07 -9.25
C ASP A 108 3.46 0.64 -9.65
N LEU A 109 3.77 -0.38 -8.81
CA LEU A 109 3.54 -1.78 -9.19
C LEU A 109 2.05 -2.16 -9.20
N HIS A 110 1.22 -1.53 -8.39
CA HIS A 110 -0.23 -1.73 -8.43
C HIS A 110 -0.82 -1.22 -9.75
N GLU A 111 -0.45 -0.02 -10.19
CA GLU A 111 -0.87 0.58 -11.46
C GLU A 111 -0.42 -0.28 -12.63
N ARG A 112 0.86 -0.69 -12.62
CA ARG A 112 1.45 -1.53 -13.68
C ARG A 112 0.85 -2.93 -13.72
N ALA A 113 0.30 -3.44 -12.63
CA ALA A 113 -0.49 -4.68 -12.59
C ALA A 113 -1.91 -4.49 -13.16
N GLY A 114 -2.39 -3.23 -13.26
CA GLY A 114 -3.68 -2.88 -13.82
C GLY A 114 -4.75 -2.47 -12.80
N SER A 115 -4.40 -2.26 -11.54
CA SER A 115 -5.28 -1.62 -10.53
C SER A 115 -5.49 -0.15 -10.90
N LYS A 116 -6.68 0.38 -10.62
CA LYS A 116 -7.08 1.75 -11.00
C LYS A 116 -7.50 2.62 -9.82
N HIS A 117 -8.05 2.01 -8.78
CA HIS A 117 -8.56 2.71 -7.61
C HIS A 117 -7.53 2.60 -6.47
N ILE A 118 -6.49 3.44 -6.53
CA ILE A 118 -5.33 3.38 -5.62
C ILE A 118 -5.21 4.70 -4.88
N THR A 119 -5.01 4.61 -3.56
CA THR A 119 -4.68 5.74 -2.69
C THR A 119 -3.28 5.53 -2.12
N HIS A 120 -2.31 6.33 -2.55
CA HIS A 120 -0.96 6.33 -2.02
C HIS A 120 -0.87 7.20 -0.76
N LEU A 121 -0.61 6.58 0.38
CA LEU A 121 -0.50 7.31 1.66
C LEU A 121 0.80 8.08 1.80
N HIS A 122 1.88 7.55 1.23
CA HIS A 122 3.23 8.11 1.42
C HIS A 122 3.80 8.73 0.15
N GLY A 123 2.95 9.06 -0.82
CA GLY A 123 3.36 9.66 -2.09
C GLY A 123 3.73 8.64 -3.16
N GLU A 124 4.26 9.13 -4.27
CA GLU A 124 4.53 8.35 -5.48
C GLU A 124 5.94 8.64 -6.00
N ILE A 125 6.75 7.58 -6.15
CA ILE A 125 8.16 7.70 -6.55
C ILE A 125 8.37 8.29 -7.95
N ARG A 126 7.35 8.16 -8.82
CA ARG A 126 7.35 8.64 -10.21
C ARG A 126 6.96 10.11 -10.33
N LYS A 127 6.61 10.77 -9.23
CA LYS A 127 6.22 12.17 -9.20
C LYS A 127 7.20 13.01 -8.39
N LEU A 128 7.28 14.28 -8.75
CA LEU A 128 7.87 15.34 -7.97
C LEU A 128 6.78 16.30 -7.53
N ARG A 129 7.02 17.07 -6.49
CA ARG A 129 6.08 18.09 -6.03
C ARG A 129 6.77 19.44 -5.81
N SER A 130 5.98 20.49 -5.83
CA SER A 130 6.38 21.78 -5.31
C SER A 130 6.82 21.67 -3.84
N GLU A 131 7.89 22.35 -3.46
CA GLU A 131 8.34 22.42 -2.07
C GLU A 131 7.32 23.14 -1.17
N ILE A 132 6.63 24.14 -1.72
CA ILE A 132 5.68 25.00 -1.00
C ILE A 132 4.22 24.55 -1.11
N ASN A 133 3.88 23.69 -2.10
CA ASN A 133 2.54 23.15 -2.28
C ASN A 133 2.58 21.61 -2.36
N GLU A 134 2.06 20.96 -1.31
CA GLU A 134 2.16 19.50 -1.14
C GLU A 134 1.35 18.71 -2.17
N THR A 135 0.33 19.31 -2.75
CA THR A 135 -0.57 18.65 -3.69
C THR A 135 -0.28 18.99 -5.15
N ASP A 136 0.60 19.97 -5.40
CA ASP A 136 0.96 20.36 -6.76
C ASP A 136 2.14 19.53 -7.25
N THR A 137 1.83 18.56 -8.11
CA THR A 137 2.77 17.53 -8.54
C THR A 137 3.00 17.56 -10.04
N VAL A 138 4.20 17.13 -10.45
CA VAL A 138 4.58 16.90 -11.83
C VAL A 138 5.08 15.47 -12.01
N ASP A 139 4.74 14.85 -13.13
CA ASP A 139 5.29 13.54 -13.46
C ASP A 139 6.76 13.66 -13.84
N LEU A 140 7.57 12.71 -13.39
CA LEU A 140 8.98 12.63 -13.76
C LEU A 140 9.17 11.58 -14.86
N GLU A 141 9.64 12.04 -16.00
CA GLU A 141 10.08 11.15 -17.07
C GLU A 141 11.44 10.52 -16.69
N GLY A 142 11.51 9.19 -16.80
CA GLY A 142 12.73 8.46 -16.41
C GLY A 142 12.88 8.31 -14.90
N TRP A 143 14.11 8.38 -14.40
CA TRP A 143 14.44 8.13 -12.99
C TRP A 143 15.17 9.30 -12.33
N GLU A 144 15.75 10.20 -13.08
CA GLU A 144 16.69 11.19 -12.58
C GLU A 144 16.01 12.54 -12.34
N GLN A 145 16.09 12.98 -11.12
CA GLN A 145 15.84 14.36 -10.69
C GLN A 145 17.18 15.02 -10.40
N HIS A 146 17.38 16.25 -10.81
CA HIS A 146 18.55 17.05 -10.42
C HIS A 146 18.19 18.00 -9.28
N TYR A 147 19.09 18.07 -8.27
CA TYR A 147 18.90 19.07 -7.23
C TYR A 147 18.99 20.48 -7.83
N GLY A 148 18.01 21.31 -7.49
CA GLY A 148 17.89 22.64 -8.08
C GLY A 148 16.83 22.74 -9.18
N ASP A 149 16.30 21.62 -9.67
CA ASP A 149 15.13 21.61 -10.56
C ASP A 149 13.98 22.40 -9.93
N ARG A 150 13.25 23.15 -10.77
CA ARG A 150 12.19 24.03 -10.28
C ARG A 150 10.83 23.61 -10.81
N HIS A 151 9.87 23.74 -9.91
CA HIS A 151 8.46 23.60 -10.21
C HIS A 151 7.97 24.84 -11.01
N PRO A 152 6.90 24.76 -11.82
CA PRO A 152 6.32 25.91 -12.55
C PRO A 152 5.96 27.12 -11.67
N ASP A 153 5.70 26.91 -10.35
CA ASP A 153 5.48 27.99 -9.38
C ASP A 153 6.76 28.73 -8.93
N GLY A 154 7.93 28.29 -9.43
CA GLY A 154 9.23 28.85 -9.13
C GLY A 154 9.94 28.25 -7.88
N SER A 155 9.26 27.43 -7.08
CA SER A 155 9.85 26.75 -5.93
C SER A 155 10.78 25.60 -6.36
N LEU A 156 11.52 25.03 -5.42
CA LEU A 156 12.26 23.80 -5.68
C LEU A 156 11.31 22.63 -5.91
N LEU A 157 11.69 21.75 -6.83
CA LEU A 157 11.11 20.42 -6.94
C LEU A 157 11.73 19.49 -5.92
N ARG A 158 10.88 18.73 -5.24
CA ARG A 158 11.32 17.65 -4.37
C ARG A 158 10.60 16.34 -4.73
N PRO A 159 11.14 15.17 -4.33
CA PRO A 159 10.41 13.91 -4.48
C PRO A 159 9.01 14.02 -3.86
N TYR A 160 7.98 13.54 -4.56
CA TYR A 160 6.62 13.47 -4.02
C TYR A 160 6.48 12.30 -3.05
N ILE A 161 7.15 12.43 -1.93
CA ILE A 161 7.21 11.44 -0.85
C ILE A 161 6.85 12.16 0.45
N VAL A 162 6.03 11.50 1.27
CA VAL A 162 5.75 11.93 2.64
C VAL A 162 6.92 11.49 3.51
N PHE A 163 7.70 12.43 3.99
CA PHE A 163 8.82 12.15 4.90
C PHE A 163 8.34 11.96 6.32
N PHE A 164 9.10 11.24 7.12
CA PHE A 164 8.83 11.17 8.57
C PHE A 164 8.81 12.57 9.17
N GLY A 165 7.78 12.83 10.01
CA GLY A 165 7.53 14.15 10.58
C GLY A 165 6.58 15.03 9.75
N GLU A 166 6.24 14.63 8.52
CA GLU A 166 5.26 15.34 7.68
C GLU A 166 3.84 14.75 7.85
N GLY A 167 2.84 15.56 7.54
CA GLY A 167 1.45 15.11 7.47
C GLY A 167 1.25 14.10 6.34
N VAL A 168 0.27 13.20 6.49
CA VAL A 168 -0.13 12.24 5.44
C VAL A 168 -1.39 12.78 4.75
N PRO A 169 -1.29 13.39 3.56
CA PRO A 169 -2.39 14.16 2.97
C PRO A 169 -3.65 13.35 2.75
N TYR A 170 -3.51 12.10 2.32
CA TYR A 170 -4.65 11.23 1.98
C TYR A 170 -5.10 10.33 3.13
N PHE A 171 -4.64 10.56 4.36
CA PHE A 171 -5.00 9.72 5.50
C PHE A 171 -6.49 9.77 5.83
N THR A 172 -7.10 10.96 5.82
CA THR A 172 -8.55 11.11 6.06
C THR A 172 -9.37 10.36 5.01
N GLN A 173 -9.03 10.50 3.73
CA GLN A 173 -9.68 9.75 2.66
C GLN A 173 -9.53 8.23 2.86
N ALA A 174 -8.37 7.76 3.26
CA ALA A 174 -8.15 6.34 3.54
C ALA A 174 -8.97 5.84 4.74
N CYS A 175 -9.18 6.69 5.76
CA CYS A 175 -10.08 6.38 6.88
C CYS A 175 -11.53 6.21 6.39
N ASP A 176 -12.01 7.12 5.54
CA ASP A 176 -13.37 7.06 4.98
C ASP A 176 -13.56 5.78 4.15
N ILE A 177 -12.60 5.48 3.25
CA ILE A 177 -12.60 4.24 2.46
C ILE A 177 -12.63 3.00 3.38
N SER A 178 -11.78 2.98 4.42
CA SER A 178 -11.69 1.86 5.36
C SER A 178 -12.97 1.69 6.17
N SER A 179 -13.65 2.80 6.51
CA SER A 179 -14.91 2.77 7.26
C SER A 179 -16.08 2.20 6.47
N GLU A 180 -16.00 2.20 5.15
CA GLU A 180 -17.02 1.66 4.26
C GLU A 180 -16.76 0.22 3.82
N ALA A 181 -15.61 -0.35 4.19
CA ALA A 181 -15.21 -1.70 3.79
C ALA A 181 -16.20 -2.77 4.29
N ASP A 182 -16.60 -3.64 3.39
CA ASP A 182 -17.31 -4.88 3.70
C ASP A 182 -16.31 -6.02 4.02
N ILE A 183 -15.15 -5.96 3.36
CA ILE A 183 -14.04 -6.92 3.53
C ILE A 183 -12.73 -6.11 3.52
N MET A 184 -11.81 -6.41 4.43
CA MET A 184 -10.47 -5.82 4.42
C MET A 184 -9.39 -6.89 4.27
N LEU A 185 -8.56 -6.73 3.25
CA LEU A 185 -7.35 -7.53 3.03
C LEU A 185 -6.13 -6.68 3.37
N VAL A 186 -5.30 -7.12 4.30
CA VAL A 186 -4.09 -6.42 4.74
C VAL A 186 -2.88 -7.23 4.31
N VAL A 187 -1.97 -6.64 3.55
CA VAL A 187 -0.89 -7.38 2.89
C VAL A 187 0.48 -6.74 3.12
N GLY A 188 1.44 -7.53 3.59
CA GLY A 188 2.84 -7.14 3.60
C GLY A 188 3.16 -5.89 4.41
N THR A 189 2.50 -5.71 5.56
CA THR A 189 2.76 -4.58 6.45
C THR A 189 2.96 -5.05 7.88
N SER A 190 3.92 -4.44 8.55
CA SER A 190 4.15 -4.70 9.98
C SER A 190 3.18 -3.98 10.90
N LEU A 191 2.36 -3.08 10.37
CA LEU A 191 1.48 -2.20 11.14
C LEU A 191 2.22 -1.34 12.20
N ASN A 192 3.48 -0.97 11.93
CA ASN A 192 4.32 -0.18 12.84
C ASN A 192 4.48 1.27 12.41
N VAL A 193 4.08 1.64 11.20
CA VAL A 193 4.20 3.00 10.67
C VAL A 193 2.89 3.74 10.87
N TYR A 194 2.90 4.75 11.72
CA TYR A 194 1.76 5.61 11.99
C TYR A 194 1.81 6.89 11.14
N PRO A 195 0.65 7.44 10.72
CA PRO A 195 -0.72 7.05 11.12
C PRO A 195 -1.29 5.85 10.34
N ALA A 196 -0.66 5.37 9.25
CA ALA A 196 -1.18 4.32 8.36
C ALA A 196 -1.61 3.04 9.12
N ALA A 197 -0.83 2.61 10.12
CA ALA A 197 -1.15 1.46 10.95
C ALA A 197 -2.49 1.58 11.71
N SER A 198 -2.99 2.78 11.93
CA SER A 198 -4.26 3.01 12.61
C SER A 198 -5.49 2.81 11.73
N LEU A 199 -5.35 2.61 10.40
CA LEU A 199 -6.49 2.41 9.49
C LEU A 199 -7.42 1.26 9.92
N LEU A 200 -6.87 0.21 10.53
CA LEU A 200 -7.69 -0.88 11.06
C LEU A 200 -8.68 -0.42 12.15
N GLN A 201 -8.46 0.75 12.76
CA GLN A 201 -9.35 1.30 13.79
C GLN A 201 -10.64 1.89 13.19
N TYR A 202 -10.60 2.23 11.92
CA TYR A 202 -11.74 2.82 11.21
C TYR A 202 -12.65 1.76 10.57
N VAL A 203 -12.18 0.51 10.48
CA VAL A 203 -12.98 -0.60 9.95
C VAL A 203 -14.12 -0.92 10.91
N LYS A 204 -15.34 -1.06 10.38
CA LYS A 204 -16.54 -1.37 11.16
C LYS A 204 -16.40 -2.67 11.94
N ASP A 205 -17.03 -2.73 13.11
CA ASP A 205 -17.12 -3.97 13.86
C ASP A 205 -17.87 -5.04 13.04
N GLY A 206 -17.29 -6.24 13.00
CA GLY A 206 -17.85 -7.36 12.24
C GLY A 206 -17.32 -7.51 10.82
N THR A 207 -16.66 -6.50 10.24
CA THR A 207 -15.98 -6.63 8.96
C THR A 207 -14.86 -7.67 9.07
N PRO A 208 -14.83 -8.70 8.20
CA PRO A 208 -13.74 -9.66 8.17
C PRO A 208 -12.44 -9.01 7.71
N ILE A 209 -11.37 -9.21 8.48
CA ILE A 209 -10.02 -8.77 8.17
C ILE A 209 -9.16 -9.99 7.89
N ILE A 210 -8.56 -10.06 6.72
CA ILE A 210 -7.64 -11.12 6.32
C ILE A 210 -6.25 -10.50 6.19
N PHE A 211 -5.30 -11.01 6.95
CA PHE A 211 -3.95 -10.50 7.02
C PHE A 211 -2.98 -11.48 6.36
N VAL A 212 -2.28 -11.02 5.32
CA VAL A 212 -1.31 -11.80 4.56
C VAL A 212 0.09 -11.26 4.78
N ASP A 213 0.88 -11.96 5.57
CA ASP A 213 2.28 -11.62 5.85
C ASP A 213 2.99 -12.85 6.43
N PRO A 214 4.25 -13.15 6.11
CA PRO A 214 5.00 -14.25 6.72
C PRO A 214 5.29 -14.00 8.21
N GLY A 215 5.37 -12.75 8.65
CA GLY A 215 5.54 -12.36 10.04
C GLY A 215 4.19 -12.28 10.76
N MET A 216 4.25 -12.26 12.08
CA MET A 216 3.07 -12.09 12.93
C MET A 216 3.16 -10.75 13.67
N PRO A 217 2.47 -9.72 13.21
CA PRO A 217 2.39 -8.47 13.94
C PRO A 217 1.56 -8.63 15.22
N GLU A 218 1.78 -7.74 16.17
CA GLU A 218 0.94 -7.66 17.36
C GLU A 218 -0.40 -6.99 16.99
N PHE A 219 -1.43 -7.80 16.80
CA PHE A 219 -2.78 -7.28 16.46
C PHE A 219 -3.49 -6.58 17.63
N GLY A 220 -2.98 -6.68 18.85
CA GLY A 220 -3.59 -6.08 20.02
C GLY A 220 -5.09 -6.42 20.14
N ARG A 221 -5.94 -5.39 20.17
CA ARG A 221 -7.42 -5.53 20.24
C ARG A 221 -8.07 -6.18 19.01
N TYR A 222 -7.34 -6.31 17.90
CA TYR A 222 -7.85 -6.93 16.66
C TYR A 222 -7.59 -8.42 16.59
N LYS A 223 -6.88 -9.03 17.53
CA LYS A 223 -6.47 -10.44 17.52
C LYS A 223 -7.60 -11.42 17.17
N ASN A 224 -8.82 -11.15 17.66
CA ASN A 224 -9.99 -12.01 17.43
C ASN A 224 -10.81 -11.62 16.17
N LYS A 225 -10.37 -10.59 15.43
CA LYS A 225 -11.06 -10.05 14.25
C LYS A 225 -10.27 -10.26 12.96
N VAL A 226 -9.07 -10.86 13.06
CA VAL A 226 -8.15 -11.05 11.95
C VAL A 226 -7.91 -12.53 11.72
N GLU A 227 -7.99 -12.97 10.47
CA GLU A 227 -7.50 -14.27 10.03
C GLU A 227 -6.12 -14.10 9.39
N HIS A 228 -5.11 -14.75 9.95
CA HIS A 228 -3.74 -14.62 9.48
C HIS A 228 -3.40 -15.73 8.49
N VAL A 229 -3.09 -15.33 7.26
CA VAL A 229 -2.49 -16.16 6.21
C VAL A 229 -0.98 -15.97 6.28
N GLN A 230 -0.30 -16.84 7.02
CA GLN A 230 1.14 -16.76 7.25
C GLN A 230 1.92 -17.23 6.03
N LYS A 231 1.91 -16.40 4.99
CA LYS A 231 2.56 -16.62 3.70
C LYS A 231 3.15 -15.33 3.16
N LYS A 232 4.15 -15.45 2.28
CA LYS A 232 4.61 -14.33 1.46
C LYS A 232 3.47 -13.81 0.57
N ALA A 233 3.54 -12.55 0.16
CA ALA A 233 2.46 -11.91 -0.58
C ALA A 233 2.14 -12.62 -1.91
N THR A 234 3.15 -13.08 -2.65
CA THR A 234 2.97 -13.75 -3.95
C THR A 234 2.21 -15.06 -3.87
N GLU A 235 2.24 -15.73 -2.72
CA GLU A 235 1.47 -16.96 -2.48
C GLU A 235 0.17 -16.68 -1.71
N GLY A 236 0.26 -15.84 -0.67
CA GLY A 236 -0.83 -15.64 0.27
C GLY A 236 -1.99 -14.84 -0.30
N VAL A 237 -1.72 -13.84 -1.14
CA VAL A 237 -2.77 -13.01 -1.75
C VAL A 237 -3.61 -13.82 -2.75
N PRO A 238 -3.01 -14.51 -3.75
CA PRO A 238 -3.78 -15.40 -4.62
C PRO A 238 -4.56 -16.47 -3.83
N PHE A 239 -3.94 -17.09 -2.84
CA PHE A 239 -4.59 -18.10 -1.99
C PHE A 239 -5.82 -17.54 -1.27
N ALA A 240 -5.71 -16.37 -0.63
CA ALA A 240 -6.82 -15.77 0.10
C ALA A 240 -7.98 -15.40 -0.85
N ILE A 241 -7.68 -14.73 -1.97
CA ILE A 241 -8.67 -14.31 -2.97
C ILE A 241 -9.37 -15.53 -3.57
N ASP A 242 -8.62 -16.54 -4.01
CA ASP A 242 -9.17 -17.77 -4.59
C ASP A 242 -10.04 -18.55 -3.59
N THR A 243 -9.62 -18.61 -2.33
CA THR A 243 -10.38 -19.29 -1.28
C THR A 243 -11.73 -18.62 -1.07
N ILE A 244 -11.74 -17.31 -0.87
CA ILE A 244 -12.96 -16.55 -0.60
C ILE A 244 -13.91 -16.60 -1.80
N THR A 245 -13.40 -16.45 -3.02
CA THR A 245 -14.22 -16.44 -4.24
C THR A 245 -14.79 -17.84 -4.55
N LYS A 246 -14.02 -18.90 -4.35
CA LYS A 246 -14.52 -20.28 -4.49
C LYS A 246 -15.61 -20.61 -3.47
N MET A 247 -15.41 -20.22 -2.21
CA MET A 247 -16.44 -20.39 -1.17
C MET A 247 -17.71 -19.61 -1.49
N ALA A 248 -17.58 -18.37 -1.97
CA ALA A 248 -18.72 -17.55 -2.35
C ALA A 248 -19.53 -18.17 -3.50
N ASN A 249 -18.85 -18.71 -4.51
CA ASN A 249 -19.48 -19.37 -5.65
C ASN A 249 -20.09 -20.74 -5.31
N ALA A 250 -19.63 -21.41 -4.26
CA ALA A 250 -20.18 -22.69 -3.79
C ALA A 250 -21.38 -22.52 -2.85
N ALA A 251 -21.62 -21.30 -2.34
CA ALA A 251 -22.77 -21.03 -1.50
C ALA A 251 -24.06 -21.16 -2.34
N PRO A 252 -25.07 -21.91 -1.91
CA PRO A 252 -26.35 -21.96 -2.61
C PRO A 252 -26.96 -20.58 -2.65
N LEU A 253 -27.38 -20.13 -3.85
CA LEU A 253 -28.16 -18.92 -4.00
C LEU A 253 -29.36 -19.01 -3.05
N GLN A 254 -29.37 -18.18 -2.02
CA GLN A 254 -30.55 -18.06 -1.16
C GLN A 254 -31.65 -17.46 -2.04
N ALA A 255 -32.66 -18.31 -2.32
CA ALA A 255 -33.82 -17.96 -3.11
C ALA A 255 -34.74 -16.97 -2.37
#